data_457b84a5970fc18dd1c4c31a1feb915d
#
_entry.id   457b84a5970fc18dd1c4c31a1feb915d
#
_cell.length_a   1.000
_cell.length_b   1.000
_cell.length_c   1.000
_cell.angle_alpha   90.00
_cell.angle_beta   90.00
_cell.angle_gamma   90.00
#
_symmetry.space_group_name_H-M   'P 1'
#
loop_
_entity.id
_entity.type
_entity.pdbx_description
1 polymer ?
#
loop_
_entity_poly.entity_id
_entity_poly.type
_entity_poly.pdbx_seq_one_letter_code
_entity_poly.pdbx_strand_id
1 'polypeptide(L)'
;MPVSFKYILYLLLLVIGCCPPMAGHAATGEKPILMICSYNPGAYPTSANVSDFMDEYQRLGGKRGVVIENMNCKSFSDFPRWKGVMENILDKYRGSQEPALIILFGQEAWASYLSLNDSVTGEVPVMCALTSRNVVLLPDDGKDLAHWMPESSDFYEDSLKHQVCGGFLYEYDIASNIRMIRTIYPDTKNIAFISDNTYGGVTLQAHVRKEMKQFPDMNLILLDGREHTIY
;
A
#
# COMPACT_ATOMS: atom_id res chain seq x y z
N MET A 1 10.03 -6.18 -63.92
CA MET A 1 8.92 -7.18 -63.83
C MET A 1 8.14 -6.88 -62.56
N PRO A 2 6.85 -6.55 -62.64
CA PRO A 2 6.07 -6.30 -61.41
C PRO A 2 5.77 -7.63 -60.74
N VAL A 3 6.20 -7.75 -59.47
CA VAL A 3 5.84 -8.88 -58.64
C VAL A 3 4.32 -8.89 -58.47
N SER A 4 3.70 -9.99 -58.95
CA SER A 4 2.24 -10.11 -58.94
C SER A 4 1.70 -10.03 -57.51
N PHE A 5 0.70 -9.20 -57.26
CA PHE A 5 0.02 -9.04 -55.96
C PHE A 5 -0.39 -10.36 -55.28
N LYS A 6 -0.63 -11.41 -56.06
CA LYS A 6 -0.90 -12.76 -55.56
C LYS A 6 0.25 -13.34 -54.76
N TYR A 7 1.50 -13.10 -55.13
CA TYR A 7 2.65 -13.63 -54.39
C TYR A 7 2.87 -12.92 -53.05
N ILE A 8 2.54 -11.63 -53.00
CA ILE A 8 2.57 -10.84 -51.75
C ILE A 8 1.51 -11.37 -50.79
N LEU A 9 0.30 -11.68 -51.28
CA LEU A 9 -0.81 -12.23 -50.47
C LEU A 9 -0.46 -13.64 -49.94
N TYR A 10 0.16 -14.50 -50.74
CA TYR A 10 0.61 -15.83 -50.29
C TYR A 10 1.76 -15.74 -49.26
N LEU A 11 2.67 -14.80 -49.43
CA LEU A 11 3.73 -14.56 -48.45
C LEU A 11 3.19 -14.08 -47.11
N LEU A 12 2.19 -13.20 -47.14
CA LEU A 12 1.51 -12.70 -45.94
C LEU A 12 0.74 -13.80 -45.21
N LEU A 13 0.06 -14.70 -45.94
CA LEU A 13 -0.64 -15.85 -45.35
C LEU A 13 0.32 -16.88 -44.77
N LEU A 14 1.51 -17.06 -45.33
CA LEU A 14 2.55 -17.97 -44.82
C LEU A 14 3.16 -17.42 -43.52
N VAL A 15 3.32 -16.09 -43.39
CA VAL A 15 3.86 -15.47 -42.19
C VAL A 15 2.84 -15.55 -41.03
N ILE A 16 1.54 -15.45 -41.32
CA ILE A 16 0.48 -15.59 -40.32
C ILE A 16 0.35 -17.06 -39.84
N GLY A 17 0.60 -18.03 -40.73
CA GLY A 17 0.54 -19.47 -40.39
C GLY A 17 1.76 -19.99 -39.61
N CYS A 18 2.89 -19.27 -39.55
CA CYS A 18 4.10 -19.66 -38.83
C CYS A 18 4.27 -19.00 -37.46
N CYS A 19 3.31 -18.16 -37.00
CA CYS A 19 3.30 -17.79 -35.59
C CYS A 19 2.94 -19.04 -34.78
N PRO A 20 3.88 -19.61 -33.99
CA PRO A 20 3.45 -20.59 -33.00
C PRO A 20 2.34 -19.93 -32.16
N PRO A 21 1.26 -20.66 -31.82
CA PRO A 21 0.31 -20.14 -30.88
C PRO A 21 1.17 -19.68 -29.68
N MET A 22 1.10 -18.40 -29.34
CA MET A 22 1.60 -17.95 -28.05
C MET A 22 0.89 -18.87 -27.06
N ALA A 23 1.64 -19.81 -26.50
CA ALA A 23 1.16 -20.61 -25.41
C ALA A 23 0.80 -19.60 -24.33
N GLY A 24 -0.46 -19.17 -24.36
CA GLY A 24 -1.07 -18.62 -23.19
C GLY A 24 -0.71 -19.62 -22.10
N HIS A 25 0.01 -19.19 -21.08
CA HIS A 25 0.22 -20.02 -19.91
C HIS A 25 -1.20 -20.45 -19.53
N ALA A 26 -1.51 -21.72 -19.82
CA ALA A 26 -2.72 -22.34 -19.31
C ALA A 26 -2.59 -22.13 -17.81
N ALA A 27 -3.51 -21.36 -17.26
CA ALA A 27 -3.60 -21.16 -15.84
C ALA A 27 -3.54 -22.55 -15.23
N THR A 28 -2.42 -22.91 -14.62
CA THR A 28 -2.38 -24.03 -13.70
C THR A 28 -3.53 -23.75 -12.77
N GLY A 29 -4.45 -24.69 -12.54
CA GLY A 29 -5.68 -24.44 -11.77
C GLY A 29 -5.42 -24.04 -10.30
N GLU A 30 -4.25 -23.49 -10.01
CA GLU A 30 -3.83 -22.95 -8.74
C GLU A 30 -4.24 -21.50 -8.62
N LYS A 31 -4.92 -21.19 -7.52
CA LYS A 31 -5.30 -19.81 -7.16
C LYS A 31 -4.04 -18.91 -7.14
N PRO A 32 -4.07 -17.72 -7.77
CA PRO A 32 -2.92 -16.81 -7.80
C PRO A 32 -2.69 -16.13 -6.45
N ILE A 33 -1.54 -15.45 -6.34
CA ILE A 33 -1.30 -14.44 -5.31
C ILE A 33 -1.77 -13.10 -5.87
N LEU A 34 -2.56 -12.37 -5.10
CA LEU A 34 -3.00 -11.00 -5.42
C LEU A 34 -2.13 -10.01 -4.65
N MET A 35 -1.34 -9.20 -5.33
CA MET A 35 -0.58 -8.09 -4.75
C MET A 35 -1.31 -6.78 -5.06
N ILE A 36 -1.69 -6.05 -4.01
CA ILE A 36 -2.37 -4.76 -4.14
C ILE A 36 -1.38 -3.66 -3.74
N CYS A 37 -0.92 -2.89 -4.72
CA CYS A 37 0.05 -1.82 -4.52
C CYS A 37 -0.63 -0.48 -4.27
N SER A 38 -0.16 0.27 -3.28
CA SER A 38 -0.57 1.66 -3.05
C SER A 38 -0.30 2.56 -4.25
N TYR A 39 0.87 2.40 -4.84
CA TYR A 39 1.38 3.23 -5.94
C TYR A 39 1.58 2.42 -7.21
N ASN A 40 1.78 3.14 -8.33
CA ASN A 40 2.01 2.53 -9.63
C ASN A 40 3.22 1.55 -9.58
N PRO A 41 2.99 0.24 -9.80
CA PRO A 41 4.04 -0.77 -9.76
C PRO A 41 5.07 -0.63 -10.89
N GLY A 42 4.78 0.16 -11.93
CA GLY A 42 5.72 0.49 -13.01
C GLY A 42 6.61 1.71 -12.72
N ALA A 43 6.36 2.46 -11.64
CA ALA A 43 7.13 3.65 -11.28
C ALA A 43 8.09 3.39 -10.12
N TYR A 44 9.29 3.97 -10.18
CA TYR A 44 10.24 3.94 -9.08
C TYR A 44 9.72 4.75 -7.86
N PRO A 45 9.89 4.29 -6.62
CA PRO A 45 10.61 3.08 -6.18
C PRO A 45 9.76 1.80 -6.14
N THR A 46 8.45 1.86 -6.39
CA THR A 46 7.55 0.69 -6.29
C THR A 46 7.99 -0.43 -7.23
N SER A 47 8.39 -0.08 -8.45
CA SER A 47 8.87 -1.07 -9.44
C SER A 47 10.10 -1.84 -8.97
N ALA A 48 11.03 -1.20 -8.28
CA ALA A 48 12.20 -1.87 -7.73
C ALA A 48 11.80 -2.89 -6.66
N ASN A 49 10.98 -2.48 -5.71
CA ASN A 49 10.51 -3.35 -4.64
C ASN A 49 9.67 -4.54 -5.16
N VAL A 50 8.84 -4.31 -6.17
CA VAL A 50 8.07 -5.38 -6.83
C VAL A 50 9.00 -6.35 -7.55
N SER A 51 10.01 -5.85 -8.26
CA SER A 51 11.01 -6.68 -8.94
C SER A 51 11.77 -7.54 -7.94
N ASP A 52 12.27 -6.94 -6.85
CA ASP A 52 13.00 -7.66 -5.80
C ASP A 52 12.14 -8.77 -5.17
N PHE A 53 10.85 -8.48 -4.93
CA PHE A 53 9.91 -9.49 -4.46
C PHE A 53 9.76 -10.64 -5.47
N MET A 54 9.58 -10.34 -6.75
CA MET A 54 9.39 -11.35 -7.80
C MET A 54 10.63 -12.21 -7.97
N ASP A 55 11.81 -11.61 -7.96
CA ASP A 55 13.08 -12.31 -8.08
C ASP A 55 13.31 -13.26 -6.91
N GLU A 56 13.05 -12.79 -5.69
CA GLU A 56 13.19 -13.61 -4.48
C GLU A 56 12.13 -14.72 -4.41
N TYR A 57 10.90 -14.42 -4.80
CA TYR A 57 9.82 -15.41 -4.88
C TYR A 57 10.18 -16.53 -5.85
N GLN A 58 10.72 -16.21 -7.02
CA GLN A 58 11.19 -17.21 -7.99
C GLN A 58 12.40 -17.98 -7.45
N ARG A 59 13.37 -17.29 -6.85
CA ARG A 59 14.56 -17.91 -6.24
C ARG A 59 14.21 -18.96 -5.18
N LEU A 60 13.15 -18.69 -4.40
CA LEU A 60 12.61 -19.60 -3.38
C LEU A 60 11.72 -20.70 -3.96
N GLY A 61 11.57 -20.77 -5.28
CA GLY A 61 10.78 -21.79 -5.95
C GLY A 61 9.27 -21.53 -5.97
N GLY A 62 8.87 -20.27 -5.85
CA GLY A 62 7.47 -19.86 -5.98
C GLY A 62 6.91 -20.21 -7.35
N LYS A 63 5.76 -20.89 -7.39
CA LYS A 63 5.16 -21.42 -8.64
C LYS A 63 3.83 -20.75 -8.99
N ARG A 64 3.16 -20.11 -8.01
CA ARG A 64 1.88 -19.46 -8.23
C ARG A 64 2.07 -18.19 -9.05
N GLY A 65 1.14 -17.93 -9.97
CA GLY A 65 1.08 -16.64 -10.64
C GLY A 65 0.84 -15.51 -9.63
N VAL A 66 1.47 -14.36 -9.86
CA VAL A 66 1.26 -13.15 -9.07
C VAL A 66 0.50 -12.15 -9.95
N VAL A 67 -0.68 -11.74 -9.50
CA VAL A 67 -1.47 -10.69 -10.13
C VAL A 67 -1.25 -9.41 -9.34
N ILE A 68 -0.93 -8.32 -10.03
CA ILE A 68 -0.62 -7.05 -9.40
C ILE A 68 -1.72 -6.05 -9.76
N GLU A 69 -2.40 -5.53 -8.74
CA GLU A 69 -3.37 -4.45 -8.83
C GLU A 69 -2.78 -3.15 -8.28
N ASN A 70 -3.20 -2.04 -8.84
CA ASN A 70 -2.70 -0.72 -8.48
C ASN A 70 -3.85 0.16 -7.99
N MET A 71 -3.76 0.62 -6.75
CA MET A 71 -4.72 1.59 -6.19
C MET A 71 -4.51 3.00 -6.76
N ASN A 72 -3.31 3.28 -7.29
CA ASN A 72 -2.94 4.58 -7.86
C ASN A 72 -3.18 5.73 -6.87
N CYS A 73 -2.83 5.53 -5.60
CA CYS A 73 -2.88 6.57 -4.58
C CYS A 73 -1.90 7.69 -4.98
N LYS A 74 -2.34 8.95 -4.96
CA LYS A 74 -1.52 10.09 -5.39
C LYS A 74 -1.31 11.08 -4.28
N SER A 75 -2.38 11.60 -3.73
CA SER A 75 -2.35 12.59 -2.68
C SER A 75 -3.31 12.22 -1.56
N PHE A 76 -3.07 12.80 -0.39
CA PHE A 76 -3.94 12.57 0.74
C PHE A 76 -5.38 13.06 0.50
N SER A 77 -5.58 14.06 -0.34
CA SER A 77 -6.92 14.52 -0.72
C SER A 77 -7.76 13.46 -1.45
N ASP A 78 -7.12 12.43 -2.02
CA ASP A 78 -7.81 11.34 -2.72
C ASP A 78 -8.26 10.21 -1.78
N PHE A 79 -7.92 10.28 -0.50
CA PHE A 79 -8.16 9.17 0.43
C PHE A 79 -9.64 8.72 0.52
N PRO A 80 -10.68 9.59 0.35
CA PRO A 80 -12.06 9.13 0.36
C PRO A 80 -12.35 8.06 -0.72
N ARG A 81 -11.56 8.08 -1.79
CA ARG A 81 -11.67 7.12 -2.89
C ARG A 81 -10.98 5.79 -2.61
N TRP A 82 -10.01 5.76 -1.69
CA TRP A 82 -9.15 4.58 -1.50
C TRP A 82 -9.92 3.38 -0.97
N LYS A 83 -10.86 3.58 -0.05
CA LYS A 83 -11.75 2.50 0.43
C LYS A 83 -12.51 1.86 -0.72
N GLY A 84 -13.20 2.67 -1.53
CA GLY A 84 -13.94 2.19 -2.69
C GLY A 84 -13.07 1.54 -3.76
N VAL A 85 -11.82 2.03 -3.97
CA VAL A 85 -10.87 1.38 -4.88
C VAL A 85 -10.47 0.00 -4.34
N MET A 86 -10.18 -0.10 -3.05
CA MET A 86 -9.85 -1.37 -2.40
C MET A 86 -11.02 -2.37 -2.51
N GLU A 87 -12.24 -1.95 -2.18
CA GLU A 87 -13.44 -2.77 -2.32
C GLU A 87 -13.62 -3.27 -3.75
N ASN A 88 -13.52 -2.37 -4.74
CA ASN A 88 -13.65 -2.73 -6.14
C ASN A 88 -12.57 -3.73 -6.61
N ILE A 89 -11.34 -3.60 -6.11
CA ILE A 89 -10.28 -4.58 -6.40
C ILE A 89 -10.64 -5.93 -5.79
N LEU A 90 -10.99 -5.97 -4.51
CA LEU A 90 -11.33 -7.22 -3.83
C LEU A 90 -12.55 -7.92 -4.45
N ASP A 91 -13.54 -7.15 -4.89
CA ASP A 91 -14.76 -7.68 -5.53
C ASP A 91 -14.47 -8.41 -6.85
N LYS A 92 -13.45 -7.98 -7.62
CA LYS A 92 -13.03 -8.68 -8.85
C LYS A 92 -12.57 -10.12 -8.57
N TYR A 93 -12.04 -10.36 -7.37
CA TYR A 93 -11.40 -11.62 -7.00
C TYR A 93 -12.24 -12.47 -6.05
N ARG A 94 -13.56 -12.28 -6.06
CA ARG A 94 -14.49 -13.13 -5.28
C ARG A 94 -14.87 -14.41 -6.03
N GLY A 95 -15.27 -15.42 -5.29
CA GLY A 95 -15.79 -16.67 -5.81
C GLY A 95 -14.74 -17.48 -6.58
N SER A 96 -14.98 -17.76 -7.87
CA SER A 96 -14.08 -18.60 -8.67
C SER A 96 -12.71 -17.99 -8.96
N GLN A 97 -12.55 -16.68 -8.77
CA GLN A 97 -11.31 -15.95 -8.99
C GLN A 97 -10.54 -15.67 -7.69
N GLU A 98 -11.01 -16.20 -6.58
CA GLU A 98 -10.43 -15.98 -5.26
C GLU A 98 -8.94 -16.31 -5.22
N PRO A 99 -8.06 -15.41 -4.75
CA PRO A 99 -6.63 -15.67 -4.66
C PRO A 99 -6.29 -16.64 -3.53
N ALA A 100 -5.10 -17.21 -3.57
CA ALA A 100 -4.58 -18.03 -2.47
C ALA A 100 -4.02 -17.18 -1.32
N LEU A 101 -3.61 -15.96 -1.63
CA LEU A 101 -3.01 -15.00 -0.70
C LEU A 101 -3.22 -13.59 -1.25
N ILE A 102 -3.51 -12.65 -0.38
CA ILE A 102 -3.49 -11.21 -0.69
C ILE A 102 -2.26 -10.60 -0.02
N ILE A 103 -1.50 -9.80 -0.78
CA ILE A 103 -0.38 -9.01 -0.27
C ILE A 103 -0.73 -7.53 -0.41
N LEU A 104 -0.85 -6.84 0.72
CA LEU A 104 -1.01 -5.38 0.77
C LEU A 104 0.37 -4.75 0.73
N PHE A 105 0.65 -3.96 -0.31
CA PHE A 105 1.97 -3.44 -0.59
C PHE A 105 1.99 -1.91 -0.52
N GLY A 106 2.41 -1.39 0.62
CA GLY A 106 2.46 0.04 0.93
C GLY A 106 1.38 0.50 1.91
N GLN A 107 1.63 1.66 2.48
CA GLN A 107 0.89 2.21 3.61
C GLN A 107 -0.59 2.52 3.30
N GLU A 108 -0.89 3.00 2.10
CA GLU A 108 -2.26 3.37 1.71
C GLU A 108 -3.12 2.15 1.43
N ALA A 109 -2.56 1.10 0.81
CA ALA A 109 -3.24 -0.18 0.64
C ALA A 109 -3.55 -0.83 2.00
N TRP A 110 -2.59 -0.79 2.90
CA TRP A 110 -2.71 -1.22 4.29
C TRP A 110 -3.85 -0.51 5.03
N ALA A 111 -3.82 0.83 5.03
CA ALA A 111 -4.84 1.63 5.69
C ALA A 111 -6.22 1.42 5.09
N SER A 112 -6.31 1.37 3.77
CA SER A 112 -7.58 1.16 3.07
C SER A 112 -8.21 -0.17 3.46
N TYR A 113 -7.41 -1.25 3.46
CA TYR A 113 -7.88 -2.57 3.84
C TYR A 113 -8.37 -2.61 5.30
N LEU A 114 -7.57 -2.10 6.25
CA LEU A 114 -7.93 -2.07 7.66
C LEU A 114 -9.14 -1.18 7.97
N SER A 115 -9.46 -0.25 7.08
CA SER A 115 -10.61 0.64 7.20
C SER A 115 -11.90 0.08 6.59
N LEU A 116 -11.83 -1.12 5.98
CA LEU A 116 -13.03 -1.82 5.51
C LEU A 116 -13.76 -2.45 6.69
N ASN A 117 -15.06 -2.44 6.63
CA ASN A 117 -15.88 -3.18 7.59
C ASN A 117 -15.80 -4.68 7.29
N ASP A 118 -15.77 -5.49 8.32
CA ASP A 118 -15.52 -6.94 8.38
C ASP A 118 -15.84 -7.79 7.13
N SER A 119 -14.97 -8.78 6.93
CA SER A 119 -15.21 -9.96 6.09
C SER A 119 -15.20 -9.79 4.55
N VAL A 120 -14.57 -8.73 4.02
CA VAL A 120 -14.51 -8.56 2.55
C VAL A 120 -13.70 -9.66 1.86
N THR A 121 -12.76 -10.27 2.56
CA THR A 121 -11.85 -11.30 2.00
C THR A 121 -12.22 -12.74 2.37
N GLY A 122 -13.25 -12.97 3.21
CA GLY A 122 -13.62 -14.32 3.64
C GLY A 122 -12.45 -15.02 4.37
N GLU A 123 -12.09 -16.24 3.90
CA GLU A 123 -11.01 -17.06 4.46
C GLU A 123 -9.64 -16.83 3.80
N VAL A 124 -9.52 -15.91 2.85
CA VAL A 124 -8.26 -15.66 2.14
C VAL A 124 -7.25 -15.02 3.09
N PRO A 125 -6.08 -15.63 3.29
CA PRO A 125 -5.04 -15.04 4.13
C PRO A 125 -4.54 -13.73 3.52
N VAL A 126 -4.30 -12.73 4.39
CA VAL A 126 -3.80 -11.41 4.01
C VAL A 126 -2.47 -11.15 4.69
N MET A 127 -1.50 -10.66 3.94
CA MET A 127 -0.20 -10.22 4.44
C MET A 127 0.05 -8.77 4.06
N CYS A 128 0.96 -8.12 4.78
CA CYS A 128 1.36 -6.74 4.47
C CYS A 128 2.87 -6.61 4.30
N ALA A 129 3.28 -5.63 3.51
CA ALA A 129 4.67 -5.26 3.32
C ALA A 129 4.81 -3.75 3.10
N LEU A 130 5.94 -3.17 3.51
CA LEU A 130 6.23 -1.74 3.46
C LEU A 130 5.17 -0.89 4.19
N THR A 131 4.76 -1.35 5.35
CA THR A 131 3.70 -0.74 6.16
C THR A 131 4.18 -0.45 7.58
N SER A 132 3.53 0.49 8.26
CA SER A 132 3.82 0.83 9.64
C SER A 132 2.93 0.05 10.60
N ARG A 133 3.46 -0.30 11.77
CA ARG A 133 2.69 -0.80 12.89
C ARG A 133 1.59 0.17 13.32
N ASN A 134 1.91 1.46 13.33
CA ASN A 134 0.94 2.50 13.65
C ASN A 134 0.22 2.95 12.38
N VAL A 135 -1.09 2.96 12.43
CA VAL A 135 -1.98 3.27 11.31
C VAL A 135 -3.03 4.29 11.72
N VAL A 136 -3.45 5.09 10.78
CA VAL A 136 -4.64 5.94 10.90
C VAL A 136 -5.71 5.32 10.01
N LEU A 137 -6.82 4.90 10.62
CA LEU A 137 -7.94 4.40 9.84
C LEU A 137 -8.58 5.52 9.05
N LEU A 138 -8.95 5.21 7.82
CA LEU A 138 -9.58 6.19 6.93
C LEU A 138 -10.99 6.53 7.46
N PRO A 139 -11.34 7.79 7.54
CA PRO A 139 -12.68 8.19 7.99
C PRO A 139 -13.72 7.85 6.92
N ASP A 140 -14.98 7.97 7.31
CA ASP A 140 -16.09 7.88 6.39
C ASP A 140 -16.12 9.10 5.45
N ASP A 141 -16.84 8.96 4.34
CA ASP A 141 -16.97 9.98 3.32
C ASP A 141 -17.48 11.33 3.90
N GLY A 142 -17.01 12.42 3.32
CA GLY A 142 -17.44 13.78 3.69
C GLY A 142 -16.69 14.42 4.84
N LYS A 143 -15.65 13.79 5.38
CA LYS A 143 -14.82 14.39 6.43
C LYS A 143 -13.99 15.56 5.88
N ASP A 144 -13.98 16.67 6.60
CA ASP A 144 -13.04 17.77 6.34
C ASP A 144 -11.61 17.33 6.68
N LEU A 145 -10.76 17.25 5.65
CA LEU A 145 -9.40 16.78 5.78
C LEU A 145 -8.41 17.84 6.27
N ALA A 146 -8.70 19.11 6.02
CA ALA A 146 -7.79 20.18 6.39
C ALA A 146 -7.62 20.26 7.92
N HIS A 147 -8.70 20.01 8.65
CA HIS A 147 -8.71 20.05 10.12
C HIS A 147 -8.79 18.66 10.76
N TRP A 148 -8.64 17.61 9.97
CA TRP A 148 -8.75 16.26 10.50
C TRP A 148 -7.55 15.89 11.37
N MET A 149 -7.82 15.58 12.64
CA MET A 149 -6.84 15.18 13.64
C MET A 149 -7.09 13.73 14.07
N PRO A 150 -6.73 12.75 13.25
CA PRO A 150 -7.00 11.33 13.53
C PRO A 150 -6.23 10.80 14.73
N GLU A 151 -6.76 9.78 15.36
CA GLU A 151 -6.05 8.99 16.36
C GLU A 151 -5.16 7.94 15.67
N SER A 152 -4.02 7.66 16.28
CA SER A 152 -3.12 6.58 15.86
C SER A 152 -3.55 5.27 16.50
N SER A 153 -3.89 4.28 15.68
CA SER A 153 -4.16 2.90 16.10
C SER A 153 -2.88 2.08 16.05
N ASP A 154 -2.68 1.21 17.05
CA ASP A 154 -1.60 0.24 17.08
C ASP A 154 -2.12 -1.10 16.57
N PHE A 155 -1.52 -1.62 15.50
CA PHE A 155 -1.97 -2.86 14.87
C PHE A 155 -2.00 -4.06 15.83
N TYR A 156 -1.05 -4.15 16.75
CA TYR A 156 -0.98 -5.27 17.69
C TYR A 156 -1.87 -5.10 18.92
N GLU A 157 -2.08 -3.86 19.36
CA GLU A 157 -2.86 -3.57 20.58
C GLU A 157 -4.34 -3.50 20.29
N ASP A 158 -4.70 -3.00 19.09
CA ASP A 158 -6.08 -2.86 18.66
C ASP A 158 -6.60 -4.16 18.00
N SER A 159 -7.89 -4.25 17.76
CA SER A 159 -8.54 -5.42 17.13
C SER A 159 -8.13 -5.68 15.68
N LEU A 160 -7.35 -4.81 15.09
CA LEU A 160 -6.95 -4.84 13.68
C LEU A 160 -6.11 -6.07 13.31
N LYS A 161 -5.38 -6.65 14.27
CA LYS A 161 -4.53 -7.83 14.05
C LYS A 161 -5.27 -9.06 13.54
N HIS A 162 -6.59 -9.10 13.71
CA HIS A 162 -7.40 -10.24 13.24
C HIS A 162 -7.64 -10.22 11.73
N GLN A 163 -7.42 -9.09 11.08
CA GLN A 163 -7.66 -8.90 9.65
C GLN A 163 -6.50 -9.35 8.78
N VAL A 164 -5.33 -9.58 9.38
CA VAL A 164 -4.08 -9.89 8.65
C VAL A 164 -3.34 -11.02 9.35
N CYS A 165 -2.92 -12.02 8.59
CA CYS A 165 -2.26 -13.20 9.14
C CYS A 165 -0.75 -13.03 9.36
N GLY A 166 -0.13 -11.99 8.79
CA GLY A 166 1.29 -11.71 8.93
C GLY A 166 1.78 -10.59 8.03
N GLY A 167 3.07 -10.31 8.11
CA GLY A 167 3.70 -9.29 7.27
C GLY A 167 4.91 -8.66 7.91
N PHE A 168 5.42 -7.64 7.24
CA PHE A 168 6.56 -6.84 7.65
C PHE A 168 6.10 -5.44 8.02
N LEU A 169 6.16 -5.11 9.31
CA LEU A 169 5.80 -3.81 9.86
C LEU A 169 7.06 -3.10 10.34
N TYR A 170 7.22 -1.84 9.98
CA TYR A 170 8.24 -0.98 10.60
C TYR A 170 7.62 -0.17 11.74
N GLU A 171 8.46 0.21 12.70
CA GLU A 171 8.07 0.97 13.87
C GLU A 171 8.88 2.26 13.96
N TYR A 172 8.22 3.32 14.40
CA TYR A 172 8.89 4.57 14.76
C TYR A 172 8.94 4.71 16.28
N ASP A 173 10.12 4.66 16.85
CA ASP A 173 10.31 4.89 18.29
C ASP A 173 10.40 6.37 18.61
N ILE A 174 9.26 7.04 18.61
CA ILE A 174 9.14 8.48 18.89
C ILE A 174 9.57 8.78 20.32
N ALA A 175 9.11 7.99 21.28
CA ALA A 175 9.41 8.22 22.70
C ALA A 175 10.92 8.18 23.00
N SER A 176 11.65 7.25 22.39
CA SER A 176 13.11 7.19 22.56
C SER A 176 13.83 8.39 21.92
N ASN A 177 13.36 8.85 20.76
CA ASN A 177 13.89 10.06 20.14
C ASN A 177 13.67 11.29 21.04
N ILE A 178 12.49 11.44 21.66
CA ILE A 178 12.20 12.53 22.59
C ILE A 178 13.09 12.42 23.84
N ARG A 179 13.23 11.23 24.41
CA ARG A 179 14.15 11.01 25.56
C ARG A 179 15.60 11.38 25.23
N MET A 180 16.05 11.02 24.02
CA MET A 180 17.39 11.38 23.55
C MET A 180 17.56 12.90 23.44
N ILE A 181 16.59 13.61 22.87
CA ILE A 181 16.60 15.09 22.80
C ILE A 181 16.71 15.69 24.21
N ARG A 182 15.93 15.20 25.17
CA ARG A 182 15.99 15.67 26.57
C ARG A 182 17.31 15.37 27.24
N THR A 183 17.97 14.28 26.88
CA THR A 183 19.30 13.96 27.41
C THR A 183 20.38 14.96 26.94
N ILE A 184 20.28 15.36 25.66
CA ILE A 184 21.22 16.31 25.06
C ILE A 184 20.89 17.75 25.46
N TYR A 185 19.59 18.06 25.55
CA TYR A 185 19.05 19.40 25.86
C TYR A 185 18.05 19.33 27.01
N PRO A 186 18.52 19.26 28.28
CA PRO A 186 17.64 19.00 29.44
C PRO A 186 16.53 20.05 29.65
N ASP A 187 16.78 21.29 29.24
CA ASP A 187 15.88 22.43 29.43
C ASP A 187 14.82 22.54 28.30
N THR A 188 14.81 21.61 27.35
CA THR A 188 13.85 21.62 26.23
C THR A 188 12.42 21.51 26.75
N LYS A 189 11.60 22.51 26.41
CA LYS A 189 10.16 22.55 26.73
C LYS A 189 9.26 22.40 25.49
N ASN A 190 9.81 22.64 24.31
CA ASN A 190 9.04 22.63 23.07
C ASN A 190 9.71 21.72 22.05
N ILE A 191 8.92 20.88 21.40
CA ILE A 191 9.34 20.06 20.26
C ILE A 191 8.47 20.45 19.07
N ALA A 192 9.10 20.84 17.97
CA ALA A 192 8.42 21.06 16.70
C ALA A 192 8.49 19.77 15.88
N PHE A 193 7.35 19.33 15.38
CA PHE A 193 7.26 18.24 14.42
C PHE A 193 6.74 18.77 13.08
N ILE A 194 7.52 18.58 12.03
CA ILE A 194 7.19 19.02 10.68
C ILE A 194 6.77 17.78 9.89
N SER A 195 5.60 17.82 9.30
CA SER A 195 5.10 16.78 8.41
C SER A 195 4.60 17.35 7.09
N ASP A 196 4.66 16.53 6.06
CA ASP A 196 4.02 16.83 4.79
C ASP A 196 2.50 16.56 4.83
N ASN A 197 1.85 16.76 3.69
CA ASN A 197 0.42 16.51 3.50
C ASN A 197 0.12 15.14 2.90
N THR A 198 1.05 14.18 3.02
CA THR A 198 0.82 12.80 2.61
C THR A 198 0.09 12.01 3.69
N TYR A 199 -0.45 10.84 3.34
CA TYR A 199 -1.00 9.91 4.33
C TYR A 199 0.05 9.51 5.38
N GLY A 200 1.30 9.29 4.96
CA GLY A 200 2.42 8.98 5.85
C GLY A 200 2.69 10.10 6.86
N GLY A 201 2.69 11.36 6.40
CA GLY A 201 2.85 12.54 7.27
C GLY A 201 1.74 12.65 8.31
N VAL A 202 0.49 12.46 7.92
CA VAL A 202 -0.66 12.49 8.83
C VAL A 202 -0.61 11.33 9.84
N THR A 203 -0.25 10.14 9.40
CA THR A 203 -0.10 8.96 10.29
C THR A 203 1.00 9.17 11.33
N LEU A 204 2.16 9.68 10.88
CA LEU A 204 3.27 9.93 11.78
C LEU A 204 2.95 11.06 12.77
N GLN A 205 2.24 12.12 12.33
CA GLN A 205 1.76 13.18 13.20
C GLN A 205 0.82 12.64 14.29
N ALA A 206 -0.11 11.75 13.92
CA ALA A 206 -1.02 11.11 14.88
C ALA A 206 -0.23 10.27 15.91
N HIS A 207 0.78 9.54 15.46
CA HIS A 207 1.64 8.75 16.33
C HIS A 207 2.46 9.63 17.28
N VAL A 208 3.07 10.71 16.78
CA VAL A 208 3.78 11.69 17.62
C VAL A 208 2.87 12.26 18.70
N ARG A 209 1.64 12.65 18.37
CA ARG A 209 0.67 13.14 19.38
C ARG A 209 0.37 12.08 20.44
N LYS A 210 0.22 10.79 20.03
CA LYS A 210 0.00 9.68 20.98
C LYS A 210 1.17 9.54 21.94
N GLU A 211 2.40 9.52 21.42
CA GLU A 211 3.62 9.33 22.22
C GLU A 211 3.93 10.56 23.13
N MET A 212 3.63 11.77 22.67
CA MET A 212 3.82 12.99 23.46
C MET A 212 3.00 13.02 24.75
N LYS A 213 1.94 12.23 24.87
CA LYS A 213 1.18 12.10 26.13
C LYS A 213 2.04 11.58 27.29
N GLN A 214 3.17 10.91 27.01
CA GLN A 214 4.13 10.45 27.99
C GLN A 214 5.06 11.57 28.52
N PHE A 215 5.01 12.76 27.89
CA PHE A 215 5.85 13.89 28.21
C PHE A 215 5.02 15.16 28.51
N PRO A 216 4.24 15.15 29.62
CA PRO A 216 3.25 16.21 29.90
C PRO A 216 3.90 17.57 30.22
N ASP A 217 5.19 17.60 30.50
CA ASP A 217 6.00 18.80 30.75
C ASP A 217 6.56 19.43 29.48
N MET A 218 6.26 18.86 28.30
CA MET A 218 6.73 19.34 27.01
C MET A 218 5.56 19.72 26.09
N ASN A 219 5.73 20.77 25.32
CA ASN A 219 4.77 21.24 24.35
C ASN A 219 5.13 20.67 22.95
N LEU A 220 4.15 20.10 22.26
CA LEU A 220 4.25 19.73 20.88
C LEU A 220 3.75 20.87 19.99
N ILE A 221 4.59 21.32 19.07
CA ILE A 221 4.27 22.28 18.02
C ILE A 221 4.18 21.50 16.71
N LEU A 222 2.99 21.41 16.13
CA LEU A 222 2.78 20.75 14.85
C LEU A 222 2.90 21.78 13.72
N LEU A 223 3.76 21.50 12.76
CA LEU A 223 3.88 22.24 11.52
C LEU A 223 3.41 21.32 10.39
N ASP A 224 2.15 21.43 10.06
CA ASP A 224 1.42 20.54 9.17
C ASP A 224 1.40 21.13 7.76
N GLY A 225 1.87 20.36 6.79
CA GLY A 225 1.85 20.74 5.37
C GLY A 225 0.44 20.93 4.79
N ARG A 226 -0.62 20.52 5.50
CA ARG A 226 -2.01 20.80 5.12
C ARG A 226 -2.43 22.24 5.42
N GLU A 227 -1.85 22.82 6.48
CA GLU A 227 -2.16 24.18 6.95
C GLU A 227 -1.12 25.21 6.47
N HIS A 228 0.11 24.77 6.27
CA HIS A 228 1.25 25.65 5.98
C HIS A 228 1.92 25.23 4.69
N THR A 229 1.76 26.02 3.64
CA THR A 229 2.55 25.88 2.42
C THR A 229 3.89 26.59 2.63
N ILE A 230 4.97 25.84 2.73
CA ILE A 230 6.33 26.40 2.74
C ILE A 230 6.72 26.62 1.28
N TYR A 231 6.78 27.88 0.85
CA TYR A 231 7.31 28.31 -0.45
C TYR A 231 8.81 28.55 -0.37
#